data_92aeb81ba5121f8ae3655a06609f4e1e
#
_entry.id   92aeb81ba5121f8ae3655a06609f4e1e
#
_cell.length_a   1.000
_cell.length_b   1.000
_cell.length_c   1.000
_cell.angle_alpha   90.00
_cell.angle_beta   90.00
_cell.angle_gamma   90.00
#
_symmetry.space_group_name_H-M   'P 1'
#
loop_
_entity.id
_entity.type
_entity.pdbx_description
1 polymer ?
#
loop_
_entity_poly.entity_id
_entity_poly.type
_entity_poly.pdbx_seq_one_letter_code
_entity_poly.pdbx_strand_id
1 'polypeptide(L)'
;AICYDTYCFPELMDYYVAKGCRLYINSTALAHCHGKCLGDDTLRAQCIREGIFIVSSNLGGLDKDNYFWGGSSILGPSAKTWEPHYYAGMPFTAEGADEEAMYTATIDLSLATRFLYKHNPAVDGTDWRPEKYVGMFQDVLADENYGK
;
A
#
# COMPACT_ATOMS: atom_id res chain seq x y z
N ALA A 1 9.54 -0.76 0.37
CA ALA A 1 9.48 -0.22 1.74
C ALA A 1 9.50 -1.35 2.77
N ILE A 2 9.66 -1.01 3.99
CA ILE A 2 9.73 -1.98 5.08
C ILE A 2 8.69 -1.61 6.14
N CYS A 3 7.75 -2.54 6.35
CA CYS A 3 6.82 -2.53 7.49
C CYS A 3 6.13 -1.18 7.71
N TYR A 4 6.50 -0.50 8.77
CA TYR A 4 5.94 0.77 9.23
C TYR A 4 5.90 1.85 8.14
N ASP A 5 6.90 1.90 7.28
CA ASP A 5 6.94 2.86 6.16
C ASP A 5 5.73 2.73 5.23
N THR A 6 5.27 1.51 5.00
CA THR A 6 4.12 1.26 4.12
C THR A 6 2.81 1.69 4.76
N TYR A 7 2.67 1.51 6.07
CA TYR A 7 1.40 1.74 6.77
C TYR A 7 1.23 3.16 7.30
N CYS A 8 2.32 3.83 7.62
CA CYS A 8 2.30 5.12 8.32
C CYS A 8 2.81 6.29 7.48
N PHE A 9 3.47 6.01 6.34
CA PHE A 9 4.03 7.05 5.46
C PHE A 9 3.51 6.88 4.02
N PRO A 10 2.22 7.18 3.76
CA PRO A 10 1.65 7.06 2.42
C PRO A 10 2.38 7.93 1.38
N GLU A 11 2.95 9.05 1.80
CA GLU A 11 3.72 9.97 0.96
C GLU A 11 4.94 9.30 0.31
N LEU A 12 5.52 8.30 0.97
CA LEU A 12 6.63 7.54 0.42
C LEU A 12 6.19 6.73 -0.80
N MET A 13 5.01 6.12 -0.75
CA MET A 13 4.44 5.41 -1.89
C MET A 13 4.09 6.39 -3.01
N ASP A 14 3.43 7.51 -2.69
CA ASP A 14 3.14 8.59 -3.65
C ASP A 14 4.40 8.99 -4.42
N TYR A 15 5.50 9.21 -3.71
CA TYR A 15 6.78 9.58 -4.32
C TYR A 15 7.29 8.51 -5.29
N TYR A 16 7.29 7.24 -4.90
CA TYR A 16 7.77 6.17 -5.77
C TYR A 16 6.88 5.98 -7.00
N VAL A 17 5.56 6.07 -6.83
CA VAL A 17 4.61 5.93 -7.93
C VAL A 17 4.72 7.11 -8.90
N ALA A 18 4.90 8.33 -8.40
CA ALA A 18 5.21 9.50 -9.23
C ALA A 18 6.49 9.29 -10.05
N LYS A 19 7.51 8.64 -9.49
CA LYS A 19 8.76 8.28 -10.18
C LYS A 19 8.66 7.08 -11.13
N GLY A 20 7.50 6.44 -11.21
CA GLY A 20 7.27 5.37 -12.18
C GLY A 20 7.09 3.98 -11.60
N CYS A 21 7.05 3.82 -10.30
CA CYS A 21 6.80 2.54 -9.65
C CYS A 21 5.46 1.97 -10.08
N ARG A 22 5.45 0.70 -10.51
CA ARG A 22 4.25 -0.06 -10.86
C ARG A 22 4.09 -1.33 -10.03
N LEU A 23 5.16 -1.74 -9.37
CA LEU A 23 5.20 -2.86 -8.45
C LEU A 23 5.89 -2.40 -7.17
N TYR A 24 5.14 -2.38 -6.09
CA TYR A 24 5.63 -2.00 -4.76
C TYR A 24 5.83 -3.24 -3.91
N ILE A 25 6.99 -3.38 -3.30
CA ILE A 25 7.32 -4.51 -2.44
C ILE A 25 7.36 -4.05 -1.00
N ASN A 26 6.58 -4.72 -0.16
CA ASN A 26 6.47 -4.50 1.27
C ASN A 26 6.92 -5.75 2.04
N SER A 27 7.98 -5.63 2.81
CA SER A 27 8.40 -6.66 3.77
C SER A 27 8.00 -6.20 5.17
N THR A 28 7.21 -7.01 5.87
CA THR A 28 6.59 -6.57 7.12
C THR A 28 6.52 -7.65 8.19
N ALA A 29 6.38 -7.22 9.43
CA ALA A 29 6.11 -8.04 10.59
C ALA A 29 5.01 -7.35 11.42
N LEU A 30 3.78 -7.34 10.88
CA LEU A 30 2.64 -6.70 11.51
C LEU A 30 2.10 -7.60 12.64
N ALA A 31 2.40 -7.22 13.88
CA ALA A 31 2.02 -7.98 15.06
C ALA A 31 0.61 -7.65 15.55
N HIS A 32 0.13 -8.45 16.45
CA HIS A 32 -1.19 -8.36 17.09
C HIS A 32 -1.49 -7.02 17.78
N CYS A 33 -0.46 -6.29 18.21
CA CYS A 33 -0.62 -4.95 18.79
C CYS A 33 -1.20 -3.94 17.80
N HIS A 34 -1.12 -4.25 16.49
CA HIS A 34 -1.79 -3.52 15.43
C HIS A 34 -3.02 -4.29 14.96
N GLY A 35 -4.12 -3.63 14.72
CA GLY A 35 -5.32 -4.30 14.23
C GLY A 35 -5.13 -4.90 12.83
N LYS A 36 -5.77 -6.05 12.55
CA LYS A 36 -5.75 -6.69 11.21
C LYS A 36 -6.16 -5.71 10.09
N CYS A 37 -7.15 -4.87 10.38
CA CYS A 37 -7.65 -3.90 9.41
C CYS A 37 -6.59 -2.88 8.97
N LEU A 38 -5.63 -2.55 9.84
CA LEU A 38 -4.53 -1.66 9.44
C LEU A 38 -3.80 -2.21 8.22
N GLY A 39 -3.52 -3.52 8.20
CA GLY A 39 -2.86 -4.17 7.08
C GLY A 39 -3.73 -4.21 5.82
N ASP A 40 -4.93 -4.77 5.94
CA ASP A 40 -5.83 -4.98 4.80
C ASP A 40 -6.30 -3.66 4.18
N ASP A 41 -6.82 -2.76 4.99
CA ASP A 41 -7.41 -1.51 4.50
C ASP A 41 -6.35 -0.60 3.90
N THR A 42 -5.16 -0.53 4.51
CA THR A 42 -4.06 0.27 3.97
C THR A 42 -3.60 -0.26 2.63
N LEU A 43 -3.29 -1.55 2.50
CA LEU A 43 -2.79 -2.11 1.25
C LEU A 43 -3.84 -2.02 0.13
N ARG A 44 -5.11 -2.29 0.45
CA ARG A 44 -6.22 -2.19 -0.51
C ARG A 44 -6.43 -0.75 -0.97
N ALA A 45 -6.48 0.19 -0.03
CA ALA A 45 -6.65 1.61 -0.34
C ALA A 45 -5.52 2.15 -1.21
N GLN A 46 -4.28 1.82 -0.87
CA GLN A 46 -3.11 2.21 -1.63
C GLN A 46 -3.12 1.59 -3.04
N CYS A 47 -3.46 0.30 -3.16
CA CYS A 47 -3.57 -0.37 -4.46
C CYS A 47 -4.57 0.34 -5.39
N ILE A 48 -5.75 0.71 -4.86
CA ILE A 48 -6.79 1.42 -5.62
C ILE A 48 -6.32 2.83 -5.97
N ARG A 49 -5.87 3.59 -4.98
CA ARG A 49 -5.49 4.99 -5.13
C ARG A 49 -4.33 5.15 -6.11
N GLU A 50 -3.29 4.36 -5.93
CA GLU A 50 -2.06 4.47 -6.73
C GLU A 50 -2.17 3.78 -8.09
N GLY A 51 -3.11 2.84 -8.24
CA GLY A 51 -3.28 2.04 -9.45
C GLY A 51 -2.04 1.21 -9.77
N ILE A 52 -1.47 0.53 -8.77
CA ILE A 52 -0.25 -0.28 -8.86
C ILE A 52 -0.44 -1.66 -8.26
N PHE A 53 0.52 -2.56 -8.52
CA PHE A 53 0.63 -3.83 -7.82
C PHE A 53 1.39 -3.66 -6.50
N ILE A 54 0.98 -4.41 -5.48
CA ILE A 54 1.66 -4.50 -4.18
C ILE A 54 1.94 -5.98 -3.90
N VAL A 55 3.20 -6.30 -3.63
CA VAL A 55 3.62 -7.60 -3.08
C VAL A 55 3.96 -7.38 -1.62
N SER A 56 3.16 -7.95 -0.74
CA SER A 56 3.37 -7.87 0.71
C SER A 56 3.75 -9.25 1.25
N SER A 57 4.90 -9.32 1.90
CA SER A 57 5.34 -10.48 2.66
C SER A 57 5.32 -10.13 4.13
N ASN A 58 4.48 -10.81 4.90
CA ASN A 58 4.33 -10.59 6.32
C ASN A 58 4.69 -11.83 7.12
N LEU A 59 5.34 -11.63 8.27
CA LEU A 59 5.56 -12.71 9.23
C LEU A 59 4.20 -13.20 9.75
N GLY A 60 4.03 -14.52 9.88
CA GLY A 60 2.81 -15.14 10.38
C GLY A 60 3.08 -16.02 11.59
N GLY A 61 2.07 -16.14 12.47
CA GLY A 61 2.12 -17.00 13.63
C GLY A 61 2.94 -16.44 14.80
N LEU A 62 3.31 -17.34 15.71
CA LEU A 62 4.00 -16.98 16.95
C LEU A 62 5.51 -16.94 16.76
N ASP A 63 6.14 -15.82 17.07
CA ASP A 63 7.59 -15.66 17.21
C ASP A 63 7.92 -15.11 18.60
N LYS A 64 8.51 -15.93 19.46
CA LYS A 64 8.73 -15.65 20.87
C LYS A 64 7.43 -15.26 21.58
N ASP A 65 7.33 -14.02 22.03
CA ASP A 65 6.19 -13.47 22.77
C ASP A 65 5.23 -12.67 21.87
N ASN A 66 5.53 -12.57 20.58
CA ASN A 66 4.71 -11.82 19.63
C ASN A 66 4.00 -12.76 18.66
N TYR A 67 2.73 -12.45 18.43
CA TYR A 67 1.94 -13.11 17.40
C TYR A 67 1.75 -12.17 16.23
N PHE A 68 1.99 -12.68 15.01
CA PHE A 68 1.94 -11.93 13.78
C PHE A 68 0.77 -12.39 12.90
N TRP A 69 0.14 -11.45 12.19
CA TRP A 69 -1.08 -11.70 11.47
C TRP A 69 -0.90 -12.53 10.17
N GLY A 70 0.30 -12.61 9.61
CA GLY A 70 0.49 -13.21 8.29
C GLY A 70 -0.15 -12.36 7.19
N GLY A 71 -1.01 -12.95 6.37
CA GLY A 71 -1.69 -12.23 5.29
C GLY A 71 -0.77 -11.79 4.16
N SER A 72 0.27 -12.59 3.87
CA SER A 72 1.12 -12.36 2.71
C SER A 72 0.32 -12.45 1.42
N SER A 73 0.54 -11.49 0.51
CA SER A 73 -0.29 -11.38 -0.67
C SER A 73 0.38 -10.68 -1.85
N ILE A 74 -0.12 -10.97 -3.03
CA ILE A 74 0.14 -10.23 -4.27
C ILE A 74 -1.20 -9.65 -4.70
N LEU A 75 -1.37 -8.35 -4.52
CA LEU A 75 -2.59 -7.64 -4.90
C LEU A 75 -2.31 -6.56 -5.93
N GLY A 76 -3.29 -6.21 -6.70
CA GLY A 76 -3.13 -5.23 -7.77
C GLY A 76 -4.45 -4.86 -8.44
N PRO A 77 -4.41 -3.94 -9.39
CA PRO A 77 -5.58 -3.54 -10.14
C PRO A 77 -6.13 -4.71 -10.96
N SER A 78 -7.44 -4.75 -11.09
CA SER A 78 -8.14 -5.68 -11.97
C SER A 78 -8.53 -4.99 -13.28
N ALA A 79 -8.45 -5.71 -14.40
CA ALA A 79 -8.96 -5.21 -15.67
C ALA A 79 -10.51 -5.07 -15.71
N LYS A 80 -11.21 -5.66 -14.75
CA LYS A 80 -12.69 -5.73 -14.77
C LYS A 80 -13.38 -4.78 -13.79
N THR A 81 -12.69 -4.43 -12.71
CA THR A 81 -13.26 -3.61 -11.63
C THR A 81 -12.22 -2.64 -11.09
N TRP A 82 -12.67 -1.58 -10.39
CA TRP A 82 -11.81 -0.67 -9.64
C TRP A 82 -11.37 -1.25 -8.28
N GLU A 83 -11.78 -2.48 -7.97
CA GLU A 83 -11.40 -3.15 -6.73
C GLU A 83 -10.03 -3.80 -6.85
N PRO A 84 -9.23 -3.82 -5.79
CA PRO A 84 -7.99 -4.56 -5.77
C PRO A 84 -8.28 -6.05 -5.83
N HIS A 85 -7.53 -6.76 -6.67
CA HIS A 85 -7.62 -8.20 -6.84
C HIS A 85 -6.43 -8.87 -6.16
N TYR A 86 -6.70 -9.93 -5.39
CA TYR A 86 -5.65 -10.82 -4.86
C TYR A 86 -5.27 -11.84 -5.94
N TYR A 87 -4.12 -11.64 -6.55
CA TYR A 87 -3.56 -12.55 -7.55
C TYR A 87 -3.01 -13.83 -6.91
N ALA A 88 -2.51 -13.72 -5.67
CA ALA A 88 -2.10 -14.84 -4.83
C ALA A 88 -2.07 -14.38 -3.36
N GLY A 89 -2.10 -15.36 -2.45
CA GLY A 89 -2.18 -15.07 -1.01
C GLY A 89 -3.56 -14.62 -0.59
N MET A 90 -3.64 -13.98 0.57
CA MET A 90 -4.91 -13.65 1.20
C MET A 90 -4.79 -12.40 2.08
N PRO A 91 -5.93 -11.74 2.41
CA PRO A 91 -5.94 -10.66 3.38
C PRO A 91 -5.59 -11.14 4.79
N PHE A 92 -5.15 -10.22 5.64
CA PHE A 92 -4.83 -10.47 7.05
C PHE A 92 -6.04 -11.00 7.86
N THR A 93 -7.24 -10.69 7.41
CA THR A 93 -8.49 -11.10 8.06
C THR A 93 -8.96 -12.50 7.67
N ALA A 94 -8.32 -13.13 6.67
CA ALA A 94 -8.71 -14.47 6.22
C ALA A 94 -8.32 -15.54 7.25
N GLU A 95 -9.06 -16.63 7.25
CA GLU A 95 -8.72 -17.85 8.00
C GLU A 95 -7.44 -18.46 7.43
N GLY A 96 -6.51 -18.86 8.30
CA GLY A 96 -5.20 -19.41 7.91
C GLY A 96 -4.21 -18.38 7.38
N ALA A 97 -4.49 -17.09 7.51
CA ALA A 97 -3.59 -16.03 7.05
C ALA A 97 -2.22 -16.05 7.74
N ASP A 98 -2.16 -16.56 8.96
CA ASP A 98 -0.99 -16.69 9.81
C ASP A 98 -0.18 -17.98 9.59
N GLU A 99 -0.65 -18.85 8.72
CA GLU A 99 0.08 -20.08 8.36
C GLU A 99 1.27 -19.78 7.44
N GLU A 100 2.33 -20.57 7.57
CA GLU A 100 3.49 -20.48 6.71
C GLU A 100 3.12 -20.90 5.27
N ALA A 101 3.33 -20.01 4.32
CA ALA A 101 3.01 -20.25 2.93
C ALA A 101 3.94 -19.48 1.97
N MET A 102 4.08 -19.98 0.76
CA MET A 102 4.73 -19.30 -0.34
C MET A 102 3.71 -19.07 -1.48
N TYR A 103 3.58 -17.82 -1.89
CA TYR A 103 2.64 -17.43 -2.95
C TYR A 103 3.36 -16.96 -4.20
N THR A 104 2.87 -17.38 -5.36
CA THR A 104 3.38 -16.96 -6.66
C THR A 104 2.22 -16.57 -7.58
N ALA A 105 2.45 -15.57 -8.41
CA ALA A 105 1.50 -15.16 -9.45
C ALA A 105 2.21 -14.58 -10.66
N THR A 106 1.58 -14.72 -11.82
CA THR A 106 1.92 -13.94 -13.00
C THR A 106 1.02 -12.71 -13.05
N ILE A 107 1.61 -11.54 -13.16
CA ILE A 107 0.90 -10.25 -13.21
C ILE A 107 1.18 -9.52 -14.51
N ASP A 108 0.17 -8.81 -15.01
CA ASP A 108 0.32 -7.92 -16.17
C ASP A 108 0.54 -6.49 -15.67
N LEU A 109 1.79 -6.03 -15.70
CA LEU A 109 2.14 -4.68 -15.26
C LEU A 109 1.51 -3.56 -16.11
N SER A 110 0.92 -3.86 -17.27
CA SER A 110 0.19 -2.87 -18.04
C SER A 110 -1.07 -2.39 -17.33
N LEU A 111 -1.62 -3.21 -16.43
CA LEU A 111 -2.76 -2.87 -15.57
C LEU A 111 -2.42 -1.84 -14.49
N ALA A 112 -1.14 -1.67 -14.18
CA ALA A 112 -0.68 -0.63 -13.25
C ALA A 112 -0.74 0.74 -13.94
N THR A 113 -1.92 1.35 -13.96
CA THR A 113 -2.21 2.56 -14.72
C THR A 113 -1.58 3.81 -14.13
N ARG A 114 -1.40 3.87 -12.81
CA ARG A 114 -0.91 5.05 -12.10
C ARG A 114 -1.70 6.31 -12.50
N PHE A 115 -3.01 6.21 -12.57
CA PHE A 115 -3.89 7.19 -13.23
C PHE A 115 -3.77 8.60 -12.64
N LEU A 116 -3.57 8.75 -11.31
CA LEU A 116 -3.41 10.06 -10.66
C LEU A 116 -2.18 10.83 -11.12
N TYR A 117 -1.16 10.12 -11.62
CA TYR A 117 0.14 10.67 -12.02
C TYR A 117 0.28 10.85 -13.53
N LYS A 118 -0.79 10.58 -14.28
CA LYS A 118 -0.86 10.82 -15.73
C LYS A 118 -1.56 12.13 -16.02
N HIS A 119 -1.26 12.67 -17.20
CA HIS A 119 -1.97 13.85 -17.67
C HIS A 119 -3.47 13.56 -17.79
N ASN A 120 -4.25 14.38 -17.11
CA ASN A 120 -5.70 14.38 -17.18
C ASN A 120 -6.14 15.64 -17.95
N PRO A 121 -6.72 15.48 -19.17
CA PRO A 121 -7.12 16.62 -20.02
C PRO A 121 -8.18 17.52 -19.36
N ALA A 122 -8.97 16.98 -18.43
CA ALA A 122 -10.02 17.76 -17.77
C ALA A 122 -9.48 18.86 -16.84
N VAL A 123 -8.24 18.71 -16.38
CA VAL A 123 -7.58 19.66 -15.47
C VAL A 123 -6.28 20.23 -16.04
N ASP A 124 -5.95 19.85 -17.28
CA ASP A 124 -4.70 20.20 -17.97
C ASP A 124 -3.45 19.97 -17.11
N GLY A 125 -3.38 18.80 -16.49
CA GLY A 125 -2.30 18.43 -15.58
C GLY A 125 -2.48 17.03 -15.02
N THR A 126 -1.83 16.73 -13.92
CA THR A 126 -2.05 15.50 -13.17
C THR A 126 -3.06 15.72 -12.04
N ASP A 127 -3.78 14.69 -11.65
CA ASP A 127 -4.66 14.76 -10.47
C ASP A 127 -3.84 14.82 -9.18
N TRP A 128 -2.66 14.19 -9.17
CA TRP A 128 -1.69 14.35 -8.09
C TRP A 128 -0.89 15.64 -8.26
N ARG A 129 -0.99 16.55 -7.29
CA ARG A 129 -0.50 17.93 -7.37
C ARG A 129 0.45 18.25 -6.23
N PRO A 130 1.71 17.81 -6.30
CA PRO A 130 2.67 17.99 -5.20
C PRO A 130 2.91 19.46 -4.86
N GLU A 131 2.81 20.36 -5.83
CA GLU A 131 2.96 21.80 -5.61
C GLU A 131 1.91 22.38 -4.65
N LYS A 132 0.75 21.74 -4.53
CA LYS A 132 -0.28 22.14 -3.56
C LYS A 132 0.05 21.64 -2.16
N TYR A 133 0.63 20.44 -2.06
CA TYR A 133 0.95 19.84 -0.77
C TYR A 133 2.13 20.51 -0.08
N VAL A 134 3.11 21.03 -0.83
CA VAL A 134 4.27 21.72 -0.26
C VAL A 134 3.83 22.86 0.67
N GLY A 135 2.89 23.72 0.23
CA GLY A 135 2.37 24.81 1.05
C GLY A 135 1.63 24.30 2.30
N MET A 136 0.84 23.23 2.15
CA MET A 136 0.09 22.64 3.28
C MET A 136 1.04 22.05 4.32
N PHE A 137 2.09 21.34 3.91
CA PHE A 137 3.08 20.80 4.84
C PHE A 137 3.90 21.91 5.53
N GLN A 138 4.23 22.97 4.81
CA GLN A 138 4.90 24.13 5.41
C GLN A 138 4.03 24.80 6.48
N ASP A 139 2.74 24.91 6.24
CA ASP A 139 1.78 25.47 7.20
C ASP A 139 1.69 24.61 8.47
N VAL A 140 1.59 23.27 8.31
CA VAL A 140 1.61 22.35 9.45
C VAL A 140 2.90 22.42 10.25
N LEU A 141 4.05 22.51 9.58
CA LEU A 141 5.36 22.63 10.24
C LEU A 141 5.54 23.95 10.98
N ALA A 142 4.82 24.98 10.59
CA ALA A 142 4.82 26.28 11.27
C ALA A 142 3.85 26.34 12.46
N ASP A 143 2.97 25.36 12.62
CA ASP A 143 2.02 25.30 13.74
C ASP A 143 2.74 24.90 15.04
N GLU A 144 2.70 25.78 16.03
CA GLU A 144 3.29 25.55 17.35
C GLU A 144 2.70 24.33 18.09
N ASN A 145 1.52 23.83 17.69
CA ASN A 145 0.84 22.69 18.29
C ASN A 145 1.15 21.36 17.57
N TYR A 146 1.83 21.42 16.43
CA TYR A 146 2.17 20.23 15.67
C TYR A 146 3.06 19.27 16.48
N GLY A 147 2.64 18.02 16.62
CA GLY A 147 3.40 16.98 17.33
C GLY A 147 3.29 17.00 18.86
N LYS A 148 2.39 17.80 19.44
CA LYS A 148 2.12 17.83 20.90
C LYS A 148 1.03 16.87 21.32
#